data_a3f1fe7046bb0df85b62d551f785a51d
#
_entry.id   a3f1fe7046bb0df85b62d551f785a51d
#
_cell.length_a   1.000
_cell.length_b   1.000
_cell.length_c   1.000
_cell.angle_alpha   90.00
_cell.angle_beta   90.00
_cell.angle_gamma   90.00
#
_symmetry.space_group_name_H-M   'P 1'
#
loop_
_entity.id
_entity.type
_entity.pdbx_description
1 polymer ?
#
loop_
_entity_poly.entity_id
_entity_poly.type
_entity_poly.pdbx_seq_one_letter_code
_entity_poly.pdbx_strand_id
1 'polypeptide(L)'
;MKFTEMKRGAVWAAVSLLFFSSCRDKNGEYDASGVFEATEVIVSAQGTGELVELNIEEGCEVTAGSQLGCIDTVQLYLKKEQLLANKVSVESRRYDISRQIASLQQQIATQKKEQARFENLVESNAANQKQLDDINAQLALLDKQLSAQIETLENNNRSVGGELLALSAQIAQIEDQIVKNRISSPIDGTILSKYAEPGELAAQGRALFKVADMENLFLRVYITADQLTSMKIGQPVSVFADEGVSGRRRYD
;
A
#
# COMPACT_ATOMS: atom_id res chain seq x y z
N MET A 1 92.42 19.91 -36.05
CA MET A 1 91.32 20.29 -35.12
C MET A 1 89.92 20.03 -35.74
N LYS A 2 89.59 18.78 -36.12
CA LYS A 2 88.30 18.40 -36.73
C LYS A 2 87.74 17.03 -36.30
N PHE A 3 88.32 16.37 -35.30
CA PHE A 3 87.93 15.00 -34.89
C PHE A 3 87.15 14.95 -33.56
N THR A 4 87.02 16.07 -32.84
CA THR A 4 86.37 16.09 -31.55
C THR A 4 84.87 16.50 -31.59
N GLU A 5 84.40 17.14 -32.64
CA GLU A 5 82.99 17.54 -32.81
C GLU A 5 82.08 16.40 -33.25
N MET A 6 82.62 15.42 -34.01
CA MET A 6 81.84 14.31 -34.53
C MET A 6 81.43 13.25 -33.44
N LYS A 7 82.21 13.17 -32.36
CA LYS A 7 81.85 12.27 -31.24
C LYS A 7 80.80 12.83 -30.28
N ARG A 8 80.72 14.14 -30.19
CA ARG A 8 79.70 14.83 -29.33
C ARG A 8 78.29 14.75 -29.94
N GLY A 9 78.16 14.89 -31.27
CA GLY A 9 76.87 14.75 -31.99
C GLY A 9 76.30 13.32 -31.90
N ALA A 10 77.13 12.29 -32.01
CA ALA A 10 76.74 10.89 -31.93
C ALA A 10 76.27 10.48 -30.51
N VAL A 11 76.86 11.06 -29.47
CA VAL A 11 76.42 10.82 -28.05
C VAL A 11 75.12 11.50 -27.77
N TRP A 12 74.85 12.71 -28.28
CA TRP A 12 73.58 13.37 -28.12
C TRP A 12 72.44 12.71 -28.92
N ALA A 13 72.74 12.17 -30.11
CA ALA A 13 71.75 11.38 -30.86
C ALA A 13 71.42 10.03 -30.18
N ALA A 14 72.40 9.38 -29.57
CA ALA A 14 72.18 8.11 -28.83
C ALA A 14 71.37 8.33 -27.50
N VAL A 15 71.57 9.44 -26.80
CA VAL A 15 70.81 9.80 -25.61
C VAL A 15 69.38 10.22 -25.96
N SER A 16 69.13 10.90 -27.11
CA SER A 16 67.81 11.24 -27.57
C SER A 16 66.96 10.04 -27.99
N LEU A 17 67.57 8.94 -28.48
CA LEU A 17 66.85 7.70 -28.84
C LEU A 17 66.41 6.85 -27.63
N LEU A 18 66.96 7.09 -26.45
CA LEU A 18 66.59 6.38 -25.22
C LEU A 18 65.35 6.92 -24.52
N PHE A 19 64.89 8.13 -24.86
CA PHE A 19 63.69 8.75 -24.31
C PHE A 19 62.38 8.33 -25.04
N PHE A 20 62.44 7.69 -26.19
CA PHE A 20 61.23 7.26 -26.94
C PHE A 20 60.74 5.86 -26.64
N SER A 21 61.35 5.10 -25.75
CA SER A 21 60.97 3.73 -25.44
C SER A 21 60.17 3.56 -24.17
N SER A 22 59.55 4.64 -23.62
CA SER A 22 58.80 4.58 -22.36
C SER A 22 57.30 4.84 -22.52
N CYS A 23 56.68 4.42 -23.61
CA CYS A 23 55.26 4.18 -23.67
C CYS A 23 55.03 2.72 -24.07
N ARG A 24 55.31 1.82 -23.13
CA ARG A 24 54.77 0.47 -23.22
C ARG A 24 53.38 0.58 -22.60
N ASP A 25 52.38 0.75 -23.48
CA ASP A 25 50.97 0.50 -23.10
C ASP A 25 50.95 -0.89 -22.45
N LYS A 26 50.74 -0.92 -21.14
CA LYS A 26 50.21 -2.10 -20.49
C LYS A 26 48.78 -2.19 -21.00
N ASN A 27 48.61 -2.85 -22.17
CA ASN A 27 47.30 -3.31 -22.58
C ASN A 27 46.69 -4.01 -21.40
N GLY A 28 45.61 -3.42 -20.88
CA GLY A 28 44.99 -3.88 -19.69
C GLY A 28 44.67 -5.37 -19.82
N GLU A 29 45.00 -6.09 -18.81
CA GLU A 29 44.76 -7.55 -18.65
C GLU A 29 43.26 -7.87 -18.59
N TYR A 30 42.41 -6.85 -18.82
CA TYR A 30 40.95 -6.92 -18.72
C TYR A 30 40.26 -6.27 -19.92
N ASP A 31 39.20 -6.92 -20.41
CA ASP A 31 38.41 -6.44 -21.53
C ASP A 31 37.56 -5.22 -21.14
N ALA A 32 37.07 -5.16 -19.88
CA ALA A 32 36.24 -4.08 -19.37
C ALA A 32 36.37 -3.96 -17.85
N SER A 33 35.95 -2.83 -17.33
CA SER A 33 35.80 -2.58 -15.89
C SER A 33 34.36 -2.33 -15.53
N GLY A 34 33.96 -2.67 -14.30
CA GLY A 34 32.59 -2.51 -13.82
C GLY A 34 32.51 -2.28 -12.33
N VAL A 35 31.31 -2.03 -11.85
CA VAL A 35 31.01 -1.83 -10.45
C VAL A 35 29.91 -2.81 -10.05
N PHE A 36 30.08 -3.45 -8.89
CA PHE A 36 29.00 -4.23 -8.28
C PHE A 36 27.94 -3.31 -7.72
N GLU A 37 26.71 -3.58 -8.07
CA GLU A 37 25.54 -2.84 -7.59
C GLU A 37 24.55 -3.83 -6.96
N ALA A 38 23.85 -3.37 -5.91
CA ALA A 38 22.75 -4.08 -5.28
C ALA A 38 21.40 -3.47 -5.71
N THR A 39 20.36 -4.24 -5.59
CA THR A 39 18.99 -3.66 -5.69
C THR A 39 18.72 -2.84 -4.44
N GLU A 40 18.62 -1.52 -4.58
CA GLU A 40 18.37 -0.59 -3.48
C GLU A 40 16.93 -0.11 -3.48
N VAL A 41 16.32 -0.02 -2.29
CA VAL A 41 15.01 0.57 -2.09
C VAL A 41 15.10 1.66 -1.02
N ILE A 42 14.62 2.86 -1.35
CA ILE A 42 14.46 3.95 -0.39
C ILE A 42 13.06 3.82 0.23
N VAL A 43 13.02 3.51 1.52
CA VAL A 43 11.77 3.47 2.29
C VAL A 43 11.44 4.86 2.76
N SER A 44 10.25 5.33 2.35
CA SER A 44 9.75 6.66 2.67
C SER A 44 8.51 6.58 3.56
N ALA A 45 8.28 7.61 4.36
CA ALA A 45 7.09 7.76 5.18
C ALA A 45 5.83 7.75 4.31
N GLN A 46 4.84 6.92 4.64
CA GLN A 46 3.55 6.85 3.95
C GLN A 46 2.49 7.72 4.65
N GLY A 47 2.75 8.14 5.88
CA GLY A 47 1.89 9.05 6.63
C GLY A 47 2.65 10.29 7.11
N THR A 48 1.95 11.13 7.89
CA THR A 48 2.49 12.37 8.45
C THR A 48 2.27 12.38 9.96
N GLY A 49 3.32 12.68 10.72
CA GLY A 49 3.31 12.74 12.19
C GLY A 49 4.72 12.70 12.75
N GLU A 50 4.84 12.69 14.06
CA GLU A 50 6.12 12.48 14.75
C GLU A 50 6.57 11.02 14.58
N LEU A 51 7.84 10.82 14.28
CA LEU A 51 8.47 9.50 14.24
C LEU A 51 8.71 9.03 15.68
N VAL A 52 7.79 8.18 16.18
CA VAL A 52 7.84 7.73 17.60
C VAL A 52 9.01 6.80 17.84
N GLU A 53 9.23 5.86 16.90
CA GLU A 53 10.33 4.91 16.96
C GLU A 53 10.83 4.55 15.56
N LEU A 54 12.13 4.29 15.47
CA LEU A 54 12.78 3.76 14.28
C LEU A 54 13.98 2.90 14.71
N ASN A 55 13.72 1.60 14.89
CA ASN A 55 14.65 0.63 15.48
C ASN A 55 15.53 0.00 14.40
N ILE A 56 16.35 0.83 13.76
CA ILE A 56 17.33 0.42 12.75
C ILE A 56 18.66 1.10 12.97
N GLU A 57 19.72 0.40 12.58
CA GLU A 57 21.09 0.93 12.50
C GLU A 57 21.67 0.60 11.12
N GLU A 58 22.59 1.43 10.65
CA GLU A 58 23.30 1.18 9.40
C GLU A 58 24.13 -0.10 9.51
N GLY A 59 24.05 -0.97 8.53
CA GLY A 59 24.68 -2.30 8.50
C GLY A 59 23.83 -3.42 9.13
N CYS A 60 22.68 -3.15 9.73
CA CYS A 60 21.77 -4.19 10.23
C CYS A 60 21.04 -4.90 9.10
N GLU A 61 20.89 -6.21 9.24
CA GLU A 61 20.04 -7.03 8.36
C GLU A 61 18.58 -6.94 8.79
N VAL A 62 17.70 -6.83 7.81
CA VAL A 62 16.24 -6.75 7.97
C VAL A 62 15.53 -7.71 7.03
N THR A 63 14.36 -8.21 7.46
CA THR A 63 13.52 -9.08 6.65
C THR A 63 12.31 -8.34 6.10
N ALA A 64 11.86 -8.73 4.91
CA ALA A 64 10.68 -8.17 4.27
C ALA A 64 9.45 -8.28 5.20
N GLY A 65 8.71 -7.18 5.34
CA GLY A 65 7.55 -7.09 6.22
C GLY A 65 7.84 -6.91 7.71
N SER A 66 9.12 -6.99 8.16
CA SER A 66 9.47 -6.71 9.57
C SER A 66 9.15 -5.26 9.92
N GLN A 67 8.48 -5.04 11.05
CA GLN A 67 8.18 -3.70 11.55
C GLN A 67 9.44 -3.10 12.16
N LEU A 68 9.88 -1.98 11.62
CA LEU A 68 11.12 -1.29 11.99
C LEU A 68 10.87 0.00 12.77
N GLY A 69 9.65 0.51 12.74
CA GLY A 69 9.29 1.73 13.45
C GLY A 69 7.83 2.11 13.28
N CYS A 70 7.45 3.26 13.82
CA CYS A 70 6.12 3.82 13.64
C CYS A 70 6.11 5.35 13.73
N ILE A 71 5.19 5.95 12.99
CA ILE A 71 4.80 7.35 13.07
C ILE A 71 3.59 7.45 14.02
N ASP A 72 3.46 8.54 14.75
CA ASP A 72 2.35 8.74 15.70
C ASP A 72 0.97 8.56 15.02
N THR A 73 0.15 7.73 15.65
CA THR A 73 -1.19 7.37 15.19
C THR A 73 -2.30 7.79 16.15
N VAL A 74 -1.99 8.49 17.24
CA VAL A 74 -2.96 8.84 18.29
C VAL A 74 -4.16 9.58 17.72
N GLN A 75 -3.94 10.57 16.86
CA GLN A 75 -5.03 11.34 16.24
C GLN A 75 -5.89 10.49 15.29
N LEU A 76 -5.29 9.55 14.58
CA LEU A 76 -6.00 8.60 13.72
C LEU A 76 -6.86 7.64 14.54
N TYR A 77 -6.34 7.15 15.67
CA TYR A 77 -7.11 6.32 16.60
C TYR A 77 -8.32 7.06 17.17
N LEU A 78 -8.13 8.29 17.66
CA LEU A 78 -9.23 9.12 18.18
C LEU A 78 -10.29 9.39 17.10
N LYS A 79 -9.86 9.63 15.87
CA LYS A 79 -10.78 9.81 14.73
C LYS A 79 -11.56 8.54 14.42
N LYS A 80 -10.91 7.37 14.47
CA LYS A 80 -11.55 6.06 14.31
C LYS A 80 -12.62 5.85 15.39
N GLU A 81 -12.28 6.10 16.67
CA GLU A 81 -13.24 5.98 17.78
C GLU A 81 -14.44 6.90 17.62
N GLN A 82 -14.22 8.14 17.17
CA GLN A 82 -15.31 9.06 16.87
C GLN A 82 -16.24 8.51 15.78
N LEU A 83 -15.69 7.93 14.70
CA LEU A 83 -16.49 7.32 13.63
C LEU A 83 -17.25 6.08 14.10
N LEU A 84 -16.64 5.26 14.97
CA LEU A 84 -17.31 4.11 15.59
C LEU A 84 -18.48 4.55 16.47
N ALA A 85 -18.31 5.58 17.29
CA ALA A 85 -19.39 6.14 18.09
C ALA A 85 -20.54 6.68 17.21
N ASN A 86 -20.20 7.39 16.12
CA ASN A 86 -21.19 7.84 15.15
C ASN A 86 -21.94 6.67 14.50
N LYS A 87 -21.24 5.59 14.16
CA LYS A 87 -21.85 4.38 13.58
C LYS A 87 -22.89 3.78 14.53
N VAL A 88 -22.57 3.64 15.81
CA VAL A 88 -23.52 3.17 16.84
C VAL A 88 -24.74 4.12 16.95
N SER A 89 -24.52 5.44 16.93
CA SER A 89 -25.59 6.42 16.96
C SER A 89 -26.53 6.29 15.76
N VAL A 90 -25.96 6.12 14.55
CA VAL A 90 -26.76 5.92 13.32
C VAL A 90 -27.53 4.61 13.38
N GLU A 91 -26.90 3.53 13.83
CA GLU A 91 -27.53 2.22 13.94
C GLU A 91 -28.75 2.25 14.90
N SER A 92 -28.67 3.02 15.98
CA SER A 92 -29.78 3.19 16.95
C SER A 92 -31.03 3.84 16.35
N ARG A 93 -30.91 4.50 15.18
CA ARG A 93 -32.05 5.09 14.44
C ARG A 93 -32.83 4.08 13.63
N ARG A 94 -32.38 2.84 13.57
CA ARG A 94 -33.03 1.78 12.81
C ARG A 94 -34.34 1.38 13.46
N TYR A 95 -35.40 1.36 12.69
CA TYR A 95 -36.70 0.96 13.17
C TYR A 95 -36.87 -0.54 13.23
N ASP A 96 -37.45 -1.04 14.34
CA ASP A 96 -38.01 -2.37 14.40
C ASP A 96 -39.43 -2.31 13.76
N ILE A 97 -39.50 -2.74 12.50
CA ILE A 97 -40.71 -2.68 11.69
C ILE A 97 -41.83 -3.45 12.38
N SER A 98 -41.57 -4.64 12.93
CA SER A 98 -42.55 -5.50 13.56
C SER A 98 -43.26 -4.80 14.75
N ARG A 99 -42.47 -4.11 15.56
CA ARG A 99 -43.03 -3.33 16.70
C ARG A 99 -43.84 -2.14 16.25
N GLN A 100 -43.38 -1.44 15.20
CA GLN A 100 -44.03 -0.23 14.69
C GLN A 100 -45.39 -0.52 14.03
N ILE A 101 -45.58 -1.70 13.41
CA ILE A 101 -46.83 -2.07 12.74
C ILE A 101 -47.75 -2.93 13.59
N ALA A 102 -47.32 -3.39 14.78
CA ALA A 102 -48.06 -4.33 15.61
C ALA A 102 -49.51 -3.87 15.96
N SER A 103 -49.68 -2.58 16.24
CA SER A 103 -51.02 -2.01 16.54
C SER A 103 -51.96 -2.04 15.33
N LEU A 104 -51.41 -1.74 14.13
CA LEU A 104 -52.19 -1.74 12.90
C LEU A 104 -52.52 -3.19 12.47
N GLN A 105 -51.62 -4.12 12.67
CA GLN A 105 -51.87 -5.55 12.46
C GLN A 105 -52.97 -6.08 13.40
N GLN A 106 -52.98 -5.63 14.66
CA GLN A 106 -54.04 -5.97 15.62
C GLN A 106 -55.41 -5.40 15.22
N GLN A 107 -55.44 -4.16 14.70
CA GLN A 107 -56.67 -3.58 14.16
C GLN A 107 -57.22 -4.37 12.97
N ILE A 108 -56.35 -4.75 12.02
CA ILE A 108 -56.70 -5.59 10.89
C ILE A 108 -57.24 -6.96 11.36
N ALA A 109 -56.58 -7.62 12.32
CA ALA A 109 -57.02 -8.88 12.88
C ALA A 109 -58.41 -8.78 13.55
N THR A 110 -58.69 -7.66 14.23
CA THR A 110 -59.99 -7.41 14.82
C THR A 110 -61.07 -7.19 13.74
N GLN A 111 -60.72 -6.41 12.71
CA GLN A 111 -61.64 -6.12 11.60
C GLN A 111 -61.98 -7.37 10.78
N LYS A 112 -61.00 -8.28 10.58
CA LYS A 112 -61.19 -9.61 9.92
C LYS A 112 -62.14 -10.52 10.72
N LYS A 113 -62.08 -10.49 12.04
CA LYS A 113 -63.03 -11.24 12.87
C LYS A 113 -64.46 -10.69 12.72
N GLU A 114 -64.62 -9.39 12.64
CA GLU A 114 -65.92 -8.73 12.44
C GLU A 114 -66.44 -9.01 11.02
N GLN A 115 -65.59 -8.97 10.01
CA GLN A 115 -65.95 -9.38 8.64
C GLN A 115 -66.50 -10.80 8.61
N ALA A 116 -65.78 -11.80 9.13
CA ALA A 116 -66.26 -13.19 9.15
C ALA A 116 -67.60 -13.37 9.91
N ARG A 117 -67.79 -12.59 10.99
CA ARG A 117 -69.05 -12.60 11.71
C ARG A 117 -70.22 -12.04 10.86
N PHE A 118 -69.98 -10.92 10.15
CA PHE A 118 -71.02 -10.32 9.30
C PHE A 118 -71.29 -11.14 8.05
N GLU A 119 -70.29 -11.78 7.48
CA GLU A 119 -70.48 -12.72 6.36
C GLU A 119 -71.49 -13.84 6.73
N ASN A 120 -71.36 -14.50 7.88
CA ASN A 120 -72.30 -15.49 8.39
C ASN A 120 -73.73 -14.92 8.66
N LEU A 121 -73.80 -13.68 9.14
CA LEU A 121 -75.10 -13.02 9.40
C LEU A 121 -75.82 -12.63 8.10
N VAL A 122 -75.11 -12.22 7.08
CA VAL A 122 -75.65 -11.89 5.77
C VAL A 122 -76.14 -13.21 5.07
N GLU A 123 -75.33 -14.26 5.14
CA GLU A 123 -75.74 -15.60 4.61
C GLU A 123 -77.01 -16.13 5.27
N SER A 124 -77.24 -15.87 6.57
CA SER A 124 -78.45 -16.23 7.26
C SER A 124 -79.62 -15.21 7.14
N ASN A 125 -79.48 -14.20 6.28
CA ASN A 125 -80.40 -13.09 6.11
C ASN A 125 -80.65 -12.29 7.41
N ALA A 126 -79.70 -12.31 8.35
CA ALA A 126 -79.81 -11.59 9.64
C ALA A 126 -79.11 -10.25 9.69
N ALA A 127 -78.39 -9.86 8.63
CA ALA A 127 -77.73 -8.55 8.47
C ALA A 127 -77.88 -8.02 7.03
N ASN A 128 -77.60 -6.69 6.87
CA ASN A 128 -77.68 -6.01 5.61
C ASN A 128 -76.32 -6.12 4.88
N GLN A 129 -76.35 -6.42 3.56
CA GLN A 129 -75.19 -6.45 2.69
C GLN A 129 -74.31 -5.20 2.76
N LYS A 130 -74.98 -4.01 2.83
CA LYS A 130 -74.26 -2.74 2.98
C LYS A 130 -73.29 -2.70 4.17
N GLN A 131 -73.64 -3.31 5.27
CA GLN A 131 -72.78 -3.35 6.47
C GLN A 131 -71.53 -4.19 6.21
N LEU A 132 -71.67 -5.31 5.50
CA LEU A 132 -70.50 -6.11 5.07
C LEU A 132 -69.62 -5.35 4.08
N ASP A 133 -70.21 -4.62 3.13
CA ASP A 133 -69.46 -3.82 2.16
C ASP A 133 -68.67 -2.69 2.87
N ASP A 134 -69.25 -2.03 3.88
CA ASP A 134 -68.60 -1.00 4.69
C ASP A 134 -67.41 -1.60 5.49
N ILE A 135 -67.54 -2.82 6.06
CA ILE A 135 -66.48 -3.54 6.75
C ILE A 135 -65.36 -3.90 5.76
N ASN A 136 -65.67 -4.39 4.57
CA ASN A 136 -64.71 -4.71 3.52
C ASN A 136 -63.94 -3.46 3.06
N ALA A 137 -64.60 -2.33 2.89
CA ALA A 137 -63.98 -1.05 2.52
C ALA A 137 -63.01 -0.59 3.63
N GLN A 138 -63.42 -0.70 4.92
CA GLN A 138 -62.57 -0.36 6.05
C GLN A 138 -61.32 -1.28 6.13
N LEU A 139 -61.50 -2.58 5.91
CA LEU A 139 -60.39 -3.54 5.89
C LEU A 139 -59.40 -3.21 4.77
N ALA A 140 -59.91 -2.93 3.57
CA ALA A 140 -59.07 -2.54 2.44
C ALA A 140 -58.27 -1.25 2.70
N LEU A 141 -58.85 -0.27 3.40
CA LEU A 141 -58.19 0.94 3.84
C LEU A 141 -57.03 0.63 4.81
N LEU A 142 -57.28 -0.20 5.83
CA LEU A 142 -56.30 -0.60 6.84
C LEU A 142 -55.13 -1.38 6.20
N ASP A 143 -55.40 -2.27 5.24
CA ASP A 143 -54.37 -3.01 4.52
C ASP A 143 -53.47 -2.05 3.66
N LYS A 144 -54.07 -1.03 3.04
CA LYS A 144 -53.32 0.02 2.32
C LYS A 144 -52.47 0.87 3.26
N GLN A 145 -52.99 1.23 4.43
CA GLN A 145 -52.23 1.94 5.45
C GLN A 145 -51.07 1.12 5.98
N LEU A 146 -51.27 -0.18 6.24
CA LEU A 146 -50.22 -1.10 6.65
C LEU A 146 -49.07 -1.17 5.59
N SER A 147 -49.43 -1.36 4.32
CA SER A 147 -48.47 -1.41 3.23
C SER A 147 -47.66 -0.13 3.13
N ALA A 148 -48.32 1.05 3.16
CA ALA A 148 -47.63 2.34 3.11
C ALA A 148 -46.71 2.57 4.33
N GLN A 149 -47.14 2.14 5.53
CA GLN A 149 -46.32 2.26 6.72
C GLN A 149 -45.07 1.36 6.64
N ILE A 150 -45.21 0.09 6.18
CA ILE A 150 -44.10 -0.82 5.98
C ILE A 150 -43.10 -0.20 4.98
N GLU A 151 -43.56 0.25 3.82
CA GLU A 151 -42.72 0.86 2.79
C GLU A 151 -41.94 2.07 3.34
N THR A 152 -42.60 2.93 4.12
CA THR A 152 -41.96 4.09 4.76
C THR A 152 -40.85 3.68 5.70
N LEU A 153 -41.10 2.67 6.58
CA LEU A 153 -40.12 2.17 7.54
C LEU A 153 -38.96 1.45 6.85
N GLU A 154 -39.24 0.68 5.81
CA GLU A 154 -38.20 0.01 5.00
C GLU A 154 -37.30 1.02 4.29
N ASN A 155 -37.88 2.08 3.69
CA ASN A 155 -37.14 3.15 3.04
C ASN A 155 -36.24 3.88 4.04
N ASN A 156 -36.75 4.19 5.24
CA ASN A 156 -35.95 4.77 6.32
C ASN A 156 -34.80 3.84 6.73
N ASN A 157 -35.08 2.54 6.95
CA ASN A 157 -34.06 1.58 7.30
C ASN A 157 -33.01 1.39 6.19
N ARG A 158 -33.42 1.48 4.91
CA ARG A 158 -32.51 1.46 3.76
C ARG A 158 -31.58 2.68 3.76
N SER A 159 -32.12 3.87 4.07
CA SER A 159 -31.33 5.11 4.20
C SER A 159 -30.29 4.99 5.31
N VAL A 160 -30.71 4.52 6.51
CA VAL A 160 -29.79 4.22 7.63
C VAL A 160 -28.72 3.22 7.21
N GLY A 161 -29.10 2.16 6.47
CA GLY A 161 -28.16 1.19 5.93
C GLY A 161 -27.11 1.82 5.02
N GLY A 162 -27.48 2.75 4.15
CA GLY A 162 -26.56 3.50 3.29
C GLY A 162 -25.60 4.37 4.10
N GLU A 163 -26.08 5.06 5.14
CA GLU A 163 -25.23 5.86 6.03
C GLU A 163 -24.23 5.00 6.81
N LEU A 164 -24.66 3.83 7.29
CA LEU A 164 -23.77 2.85 7.96
C LEU A 164 -22.65 2.33 7.03
N LEU A 165 -22.96 2.09 5.75
CA LEU A 165 -21.96 1.68 4.75
C LEU A 165 -20.94 2.81 4.51
N ALA A 166 -21.40 4.07 4.40
CA ALA A 166 -20.52 5.23 4.24
C ALA A 166 -19.57 5.40 5.44
N LEU A 167 -20.10 5.28 6.67
CA LEU A 167 -19.27 5.31 7.89
C LEU A 167 -18.28 4.16 7.95
N SER A 168 -18.69 2.96 7.53
CA SER A 168 -17.78 1.80 7.48
C SER A 168 -16.63 2.01 6.50
N ALA A 169 -16.88 2.64 5.34
CA ALA A 169 -15.84 3.00 4.39
C ALA A 169 -14.87 4.05 4.94
N GLN A 170 -15.37 5.05 5.68
CA GLN A 170 -14.53 6.04 6.36
C GLN A 170 -13.66 5.41 7.45
N ILE A 171 -14.20 4.47 8.23
CA ILE A 171 -13.42 3.72 9.24
C ILE A 171 -12.30 2.93 8.56
N ALA A 172 -12.60 2.20 7.49
CA ALA A 172 -11.60 1.45 6.73
C ALA A 172 -10.48 2.35 6.16
N GLN A 173 -10.83 3.56 5.73
CA GLN A 173 -9.83 4.55 5.28
C GLN A 173 -8.89 4.98 6.40
N ILE A 174 -9.41 5.23 7.61
CA ILE A 174 -8.55 5.57 8.76
C ILE A 174 -7.71 4.36 9.19
N GLU A 175 -8.24 3.15 9.14
CA GLU A 175 -7.48 1.93 9.43
C GLU A 175 -6.31 1.73 8.45
N ASP A 176 -6.50 1.97 7.16
CA ASP A 176 -5.43 1.96 6.17
C ASP A 176 -4.34 3.01 6.47
N GLN A 177 -4.75 4.22 6.89
CA GLN A 177 -3.79 5.25 7.30
C GLN A 177 -2.99 4.83 8.54
N ILE A 178 -3.62 4.19 9.54
CA ILE A 178 -2.94 3.67 10.74
C ILE A 178 -1.92 2.57 10.33
N VAL A 179 -2.29 1.69 9.40
CA VAL A 179 -1.37 0.67 8.89
C VAL A 179 -0.18 1.29 8.17
N LYS A 180 -0.41 2.31 7.33
CA LYS A 180 0.64 3.04 6.58
C LYS A 180 1.58 3.85 7.46
N ASN A 181 1.20 4.16 8.70
CA ASN A 181 2.07 4.78 9.68
C ASN A 181 3.04 3.78 10.34
N ARG A 182 2.88 2.47 10.13
CA ARG A 182 3.87 1.46 10.51
C ARG A 182 4.94 1.41 9.43
N ILE A 183 6.18 1.50 9.87
CA ILE A 183 7.35 1.50 8.98
C ILE A 183 7.89 0.07 8.93
N SER A 184 7.96 -0.51 7.74
CA SER A 184 8.47 -1.87 7.53
C SER A 184 9.41 -1.93 6.33
N SER A 185 10.28 -2.95 6.28
CA SER A 185 11.11 -3.20 5.11
C SER A 185 10.28 -3.84 3.98
N PRO A 186 10.38 -3.36 2.75
CA PRO A 186 9.72 -3.98 1.59
C PRO A 186 10.46 -5.21 1.05
N ILE A 187 11.76 -5.37 1.37
CA ILE A 187 12.64 -6.45 0.90
C ILE A 187 13.48 -6.99 2.05
N ASP A 188 13.99 -8.20 1.88
CA ASP A 188 15.10 -8.71 2.67
C ASP A 188 16.38 -7.96 2.28
N GLY A 189 17.25 -7.64 3.23
CA GLY A 189 18.51 -6.96 2.92
C GLY A 189 19.14 -6.27 4.10
N THR A 190 20.13 -5.41 3.81
CA THR A 190 20.91 -4.65 4.79
C THR A 190 20.57 -3.17 4.70
N ILE A 191 20.44 -2.51 5.86
CA ILE A 191 20.25 -1.05 5.93
C ILE A 191 21.55 -0.36 5.53
N LEU A 192 21.52 0.39 4.41
CA LEU A 192 22.70 1.14 3.95
C LEU A 192 22.81 2.53 4.56
N SER A 193 21.69 3.20 4.77
CA SER A 193 21.68 4.57 5.31
C SER A 193 20.39 4.86 6.05
N LYS A 194 20.48 5.54 7.16
CA LYS A 194 19.37 6.06 7.96
C LYS A 194 19.26 7.57 7.75
N TYR A 195 18.07 8.06 7.37
CA TYR A 195 17.83 9.47 7.01
C TYR A 195 16.97 10.22 8.02
N ALA A 196 16.40 9.53 9.02
CA ALA A 196 15.53 10.12 10.02
C ALA A 196 15.77 9.51 11.39
N GLU A 197 15.55 10.32 12.43
CA GLU A 197 15.70 9.91 13.83
C GLU A 197 14.35 9.99 14.55
N PRO A 198 14.12 9.13 15.59
CA PRO A 198 12.99 9.26 16.49
C PRO A 198 12.86 10.68 17.05
N GLY A 199 11.63 11.19 17.14
CA GLY A 199 11.33 12.57 17.56
C GLY A 199 11.27 13.58 16.42
N GLU A 200 11.71 13.22 15.20
CA GLU A 200 11.56 14.10 14.04
C GLU A 200 10.16 14.02 13.43
N LEU A 201 9.77 15.11 12.76
CA LEU A 201 8.52 15.12 11.99
C LEU A 201 8.72 14.39 10.66
N ALA A 202 7.98 13.31 10.45
CA ALA A 202 7.86 12.64 9.17
C ALA A 202 6.70 13.25 8.37
N ALA A 203 6.97 13.61 7.12
CA ALA A 203 5.94 13.99 6.15
C ALA A 203 5.84 12.89 5.08
N GLN A 204 4.66 12.73 4.49
CA GLN A 204 4.45 11.76 3.42
C GLN A 204 5.47 11.97 2.28
N GLY A 205 6.16 10.89 1.88
CA GLY A 205 7.21 10.90 0.87
C GLY A 205 8.62 11.22 1.39
N ARG A 206 8.80 11.62 2.67
CA ARG A 206 10.12 11.81 3.25
C ARG A 206 10.84 10.47 3.36
N ALA A 207 12.06 10.37 2.83
CA ALA A 207 12.93 9.22 2.98
C ALA A 207 13.27 8.99 4.46
N LEU A 208 13.15 7.74 4.93
CA LEU A 208 13.46 7.32 6.29
C LEU A 208 14.76 6.52 6.36
N PHE A 209 14.93 5.57 5.45
CA PHE A 209 16.15 4.77 5.33
C PHE A 209 16.27 4.16 3.93
N LYS A 210 17.45 3.61 3.65
CA LYS A 210 17.74 2.86 2.42
C LYS A 210 18.10 1.43 2.80
N VAL A 211 17.47 0.45 2.14
CA VAL A 211 17.76 -0.98 2.26
C VAL A 211 18.24 -1.52 0.92
N ALA A 212 19.20 -2.45 0.93
CA ALA A 212 19.72 -3.11 -0.26
C ALA A 212 19.77 -4.62 -0.08
N ASP A 213 19.44 -5.34 -1.14
CA ASP A 213 19.67 -6.77 -1.24
C ASP A 213 21.15 -7.03 -1.52
N MET A 214 21.90 -7.40 -0.47
CA MET A 214 23.33 -7.67 -0.56
C MET A 214 23.65 -9.12 -0.94
N GLU A 215 22.65 -10.00 -0.99
CA GLU A 215 22.83 -11.40 -1.43
C GLU A 215 22.84 -11.52 -2.96
N ASN A 216 22.05 -10.69 -3.64
CA ASN A 216 21.90 -10.70 -5.08
C ASN A 216 22.51 -9.43 -5.69
N LEU A 217 23.81 -9.48 -5.95
CA LEU A 217 24.55 -8.39 -6.59
C LEU A 217 24.56 -8.57 -8.11
N PHE A 218 24.51 -7.48 -8.84
CA PHE A 218 24.76 -7.45 -10.28
C PHE A 218 25.96 -6.56 -10.60
N LEU A 219 26.70 -6.95 -11.62
CA LEU A 219 27.87 -6.21 -12.09
C LEU A 219 27.47 -5.34 -13.29
N ARG A 220 27.56 -4.03 -13.13
CA ARG A 220 27.40 -3.09 -14.23
C ARG A 220 28.74 -2.82 -14.87
N VAL A 221 28.91 -3.21 -16.13
CA VAL A 221 30.16 -3.13 -16.89
C VAL A 221 30.01 -2.09 -18.01
N TYR A 222 31.04 -1.30 -18.21
CA TYR A 222 31.11 -0.34 -19.30
C TYR A 222 32.06 -0.89 -20.39
N ILE A 223 31.52 -1.01 -21.61
CA ILE A 223 32.25 -1.56 -22.77
C ILE A 223 32.36 -0.50 -23.87
N THR A 224 33.34 -0.66 -24.75
CA THR A 224 33.50 0.19 -25.94
C THR A 224 32.55 -0.24 -27.06
N ALA A 225 32.31 0.65 -28.04
CA ALA A 225 31.47 0.34 -29.19
C ALA A 225 32.02 -0.82 -30.03
N ASP A 226 33.33 -0.98 -30.11
CA ASP A 226 33.99 -2.05 -30.86
C ASP A 226 33.77 -3.42 -30.20
N GLN A 227 33.79 -3.48 -28.87
CA GLN A 227 33.53 -4.69 -28.09
C GLN A 227 32.08 -5.16 -28.20
N LEU A 228 31.13 -4.21 -28.30
CA LEU A 228 29.69 -4.49 -28.40
C LEU A 228 29.36 -5.42 -29.58
N THR A 229 30.10 -5.32 -30.69
CA THR A 229 29.85 -6.15 -31.88
C THR A 229 30.19 -7.63 -31.69
N SER A 230 31.06 -7.95 -30.73
CA SER A 230 31.49 -9.32 -30.40
C SER A 230 30.75 -9.97 -29.26
N MET A 231 29.99 -9.19 -28.46
CA MET A 231 29.24 -9.68 -27.31
C MET A 231 27.90 -10.31 -27.67
N LYS A 232 27.52 -11.35 -26.92
CA LYS A 232 26.23 -12.05 -27.07
C LYS A 232 25.58 -12.22 -25.70
N ILE A 233 24.24 -12.10 -25.68
CA ILE A 233 23.47 -12.40 -24.47
C ILE A 233 23.66 -13.86 -24.08
N GLY A 234 23.92 -14.12 -22.80
CA GLY A 234 24.21 -15.46 -22.27
C GLY A 234 25.67 -15.93 -22.45
N GLN A 235 26.54 -15.06 -22.88
CA GLN A 235 27.98 -15.37 -22.97
C GLN A 235 28.57 -15.44 -21.55
N PRO A 236 29.37 -16.50 -21.22
CA PRO A 236 30.06 -16.59 -19.95
C PRO A 236 31.12 -15.49 -19.83
N VAL A 237 31.25 -14.90 -18.66
CA VAL A 237 32.23 -13.86 -18.34
C VAL A 237 33.00 -14.25 -17.09
N SER A 238 34.29 -13.95 -17.05
CA SER A 238 35.11 -14.11 -15.84
C SER A 238 35.24 -12.74 -15.17
N VAL A 239 34.90 -12.68 -13.91
CA VAL A 239 34.98 -11.46 -13.10
C VAL A 239 36.15 -11.57 -12.14
N PHE A 240 36.96 -10.53 -12.06
CA PHE A 240 38.10 -10.45 -11.15
C PHE A 240 37.86 -9.26 -10.21
N ALA A 241 37.70 -9.52 -8.90
CA ALA A 241 37.66 -8.45 -7.89
C ALA A 241 39.09 -7.95 -7.64
N ASP A 242 39.28 -6.65 -7.54
CA ASP A 242 40.53 -6.03 -7.16
C ASP A 242 40.68 -6.02 -5.63
N GLU A 243 41.27 -7.07 -5.07
CA GLU A 243 41.51 -7.21 -3.63
C GLU A 243 42.83 -6.52 -3.19
N GLY A 244 43.23 -5.43 -3.82
CA GLY A 244 44.52 -4.79 -3.48
C GLY A 244 45.73 -5.68 -3.87
N VAL A 245 46.91 -5.32 -3.40
CA VAL A 245 48.21 -5.85 -3.90
C VAL A 245 48.46 -7.37 -3.73
N SER A 246 47.55 -8.18 -3.16
CA SER A 246 47.88 -9.57 -2.82
C SER A 246 46.89 -10.67 -3.21
N GLY A 247 45.83 -10.43 -3.92
CA GLY A 247 44.97 -11.57 -4.29
C GLY A 247 43.88 -11.22 -5.31
N ARG A 248 43.98 -11.77 -6.52
CA ARG A 248 42.91 -11.75 -7.52
C ARG A 248 42.03 -12.98 -7.30
N ARG A 249 40.79 -12.82 -6.94
CA ARG A 249 39.80 -13.90 -6.96
C ARG A 249 39.03 -13.89 -8.26
N ARG A 250 38.86 -15.08 -8.84
CA ARG A 250 38.02 -15.30 -10.02
C ARG A 250 36.66 -15.77 -9.55
N TYR A 251 35.63 -15.12 -10.07
CA TYR A 251 34.23 -15.52 -9.90
C TYR A 251 33.71 -15.99 -11.26
N ASP A 252 33.21 -17.20 -11.34
CA ASP A 252 32.67 -17.83 -12.56
C ASP A 252 31.14 -17.66 -12.61
#